data_55d4832a94cfbed6090fac69b1c3c081
#
_entry.id   55d4832a94cfbed6090fac69b1c3c081
#
_cell.length_a   1.000
_cell.length_b   1.000
_cell.length_c   1.000
_cell.angle_alpha   90.00
_cell.angle_beta   90.00
_cell.angle_gamma   90.00
#
_symmetry.space_group_name_H-M   'P 1'
#
loop_
_entity.id
_entity.type
_entity.pdbx_description
1 polymer ?
#
loop_
_entity_poly.entity_id
_entity_poly.type
_entity_poly.pdbx_seq_one_letter_code
_entity_poly.pdbx_strand_id
1 'polypeptide(L)'
;MVDGSVKYLGNRGQNSLPISENMSISTNIDGGSAFMRIDTDGGRRSLFDIVDLTINAVETASAYSPRANANYKAEVLFELPARLDEFSMELTGSIGTKTITALVNEGGLQNMVDAINSASSETGTTASLNADGKTITLLDDMNGDITIENIQIEGINSALDQVTSYIEFTGLDADGVATTKTQKMTDADQLVSSSIGNIQRAIDNMSLQRAYVGGQLSKAATQLDVVGARKLAIDKDVS
;
A
#
# COMPACT_ATOMS: atom_id res chain seq x y z
N MET A 1 4.11 -16.88 19.42
CA MET A 1 4.32 -16.37 18.05
C MET A 1 5.26 -17.36 17.38
N VAL A 2 4.79 -18.01 16.36
CA VAL A 2 5.63 -18.79 15.45
C VAL A 2 5.59 -17.96 14.17
N ASP A 3 6.70 -17.50 13.68
CA ASP A 3 6.89 -16.70 12.43
C ASP A 3 6.43 -15.21 12.45
N GLY A 4 6.13 -14.61 13.60
CA GLY A 4 5.67 -13.23 13.70
C GLY A 4 4.16 -13.03 13.39
N SER A 5 3.47 -14.01 12.83
CA SER A 5 2.04 -13.87 12.49
C SER A 5 1.13 -14.03 13.68
N VAL A 6 0.06 -13.21 13.72
CA VAL A 6 -0.99 -13.31 14.75
C VAL A 6 -2.08 -14.25 14.27
N LYS A 7 -2.36 -15.32 15.05
CA LYS A 7 -3.43 -16.27 14.77
C LYS A 7 -4.55 -16.16 15.80
N TYR A 8 -5.78 -16.12 15.32
CA TYR A 8 -6.94 -16.19 16.18
C TYR A 8 -7.22 -17.64 16.58
N LEU A 9 -7.11 -17.94 17.88
CA LEU A 9 -7.35 -19.27 18.45
C LEU A 9 -8.74 -19.42 19.09
N GLY A 10 -9.55 -18.36 19.09
CA GLY A 10 -10.91 -18.38 19.60
C GLY A 10 -11.86 -19.19 18.72
N ASN A 11 -12.97 -19.66 19.30
CA ASN A 11 -14.07 -20.22 18.54
C ASN A 11 -14.86 -19.09 17.83
N ARG A 12 -15.60 -19.43 16.79
CA ARG A 12 -16.47 -18.50 16.05
C ARG A 12 -17.91 -18.49 16.57
N GLY A 13 -18.14 -19.11 17.73
CA GLY A 13 -19.46 -19.22 18.32
C GLY A 13 -19.92 -17.86 18.86
N GLN A 14 -21.15 -17.51 18.56
CA GLN A 14 -21.85 -16.44 19.24
C GLN A 14 -22.73 -17.02 20.35
N ASN A 15 -22.51 -16.59 21.56
CA ASN A 15 -23.36 -16.94 22.69
C ASN A 15 -24.50 -15.92 22.76
N SER A 16 -25.72 -16.40 22.92
CA SER A 16 -26.88 -15.55 23.09
C SER A 16 -27.53 -15.82 24.45
N LEU A 17 -27.96 -14.75 25.09
CA LEU A 17 -28.70 -14.81 26.35
C LEU A 17 -30.14 -14.36 26.08
N PRO A 18 -31.17 -15.17 26.35
CA PRO A 18 -32.54 -14.74 26.29
C PRO A 18 -32.81 -13.74 27.43
N ILE A 19 -33.31 -12.58 27.10
CA ILE A 19 -33.63 -11.50 28.04
C ILE A 19 -35.13 -11.24 28.18
N SER A 20 -35.96 -11.87 27.33
CA SER A 20 -37.40 -11.99 27.45
C SER A 20 -37.89 -13.16 26.61
N GLU A 21 -39.21 -13.44 26.61
CA GLU A 21 -39.82 -14.57 25.86
C GLU A 21 -39.48 -14.55 24.35
N ASN A 22 -39.34 -13.36 23.78
CA ASN A 22 -39.09 -13.19 22.32
C ASN A 22 -37.83 -12.38 21.99
N MET A 23 -36.94 -12.15 22.99
CA MET A 23 -35.76 -11.32 22.79
C MET A 23 -34.52 -11.99 23.41
N SER A 24 -33.46 -12.06 22.58
CA SER A 24 -32.14 -12.47 23.03
C SER A 24 -31.09 -11.43 22.62
N ILE A 25 -30.05 -11.34 23.39
CA ILE A 25 -28.86 -10.53 23.10
C ILE A 25 -27.64 -11.42 22.89
N SER A 26 -26.76 -11.01 22.04
CA SER A 26 -25.44 -11.62 21.91
C SER A 26 -24.55 -11.15 23.07
N THR A 27 -23.92 -12.08 23.78
CA THR A 27 -23.04 -11.78 24.93
C THR A 27 -21.57 -11.70 24.54
N ASN A 28 -21.24 -12.06 23.32
CA ASN A 28 -19.90 -11.97 22.74
C ASN A 28 -19.95 -11.60 21.26
N ILE A 29 -18.81 -11.21 20.72
CA ILE A 29 -18.58 -11.07 19.28
C ILE A 29 -17.54 -12.10 18.83
N ASP A 30 -17.65 -12.51 17.56
CA ASP A 30 -16.60 -13.34 16.94
C ASP A 30 -15.37 -12.47 16.70
N GLY A 31 -14.30 -12.73 17.43
CA GLY A 31 -13.02 -12.04 17.22
C GLY A 31 -12.42 -12.31 15.83
N GLY A 32 -12.78 -13.42 15.20
CA GLY A 32 -12.43 -13.68 13.81
C GLY A 32 -13.05 -12.66 12.86
N SER A 33 -14.30 -12.28 13.07
CA SER A 33 -14.98 -11.25 12.28
C SER A 33 -14.48 -9.84 12.62
N ALA A 34 -14.16 -9.60 13.90
CA ALA A 34 -13.70 -8.30 14.36
C ALA A 34 -12.27 -7.96 13.88
N PHE A 35 -11.35 -8.93 13.96
CA PHE A 35 -9.92 -8.66 13.80
C PHE A 35 -9.25 -9.41 12.65
N MET A 36 -9.83 -10.52 12.14
CA MET A 36 -9.15 -11.41 11.21
C MET A 36 -9.71 -11.39 9.80
N ARG A 37 -10.79 -10.64 9.54
CA ARG A 37 -11.50 -10.64 8.25
C ARG A 37 -11.93 -9.25 7.86
N ILE A 38 -10.95 -8.42 7.61
CA ILE A 38 -11.15 -7.07 7.10
C ILE A 38 -11.00 -7.15 5.59
N ASP A 39 -11.99 -6.70 4.84
CA ASP A 39 -11.93 -6.65 3.38
C ASP A 39 -11.05 -5.47 2.96
N THR A 40 -9.99 -5.78 2.21
CA THR A 40 -9.06 -4.83 1.63
C THR A 40 -9.03 -5.00 0.10
N ASP A 41 -8.41 -4.09 -0.63
CA ASP A 41 -8.25 -4.22 -2.09
C ASP A 41 -7.45 -5.47 -2.48
N GLY A 42 -6.56 -5.93 -1.58
CA GLY A 42 -5.81 -7.18 -1.71
C GLY A 42 -6.49 -8.42 -1.14
N GLY A 43 -7.83 -8.38 -0.89
CA GLY A 43 -8.57 -9.48 -0.29
C GLY A 43 -8.70 -9.35 1.23
N ARG A 44 -9.13 -10.43 1.89
CA ARG A 44 -9.34 -10.43 3.34
C ARG A 44 -8.04 -10.57 4.11
N ARG A 45 -7.82 -9.65 5.06
CA ARG A 45 -6.64 -9.63 5.92
C ARG A 45 -7.00 -9.44 7.38
N SER A 46 -6.08 -9.80 8.26
CA SER A 46 -6.22 -9.46 9.68
C SER A 46 -5.86 -7.98 9.91
N LEU A 47 -6.36 -7.43 11.01
CA LEU A 47 -5.94 -6.11 11.48
C LEU A 47 -4.42 -6.04 11.67
N PHE A 48 -3.83 -7.11 12.17
CA PHE A 48 -2.39 -7.20 12.44
C PHE A 48 -1.58 -7.20 11.15
N ASP A 49 -2.01 -7.96 10.13
CA ASP A 49 -1.38 -7.95 8.80
C ASP A 49 -1.47 -6.57 8.14
N ILE A 50 -2.59 -5.85 8.32
CA ILE A 50 -2.76 -4.49 7.80
C ILE A 50 -1.76 -3.53 8.46
N VAL A 51 -1.59 -3.64 9.78
CA VAL A 51 -0.62 -2.82 10.52
C VAL A 51 0.81 -3.15 10.08
N ASP A 52 1.17 -4.42 10.00
CA ASP A 52 2.50 -4.86 9.57
C ASP A 52 2.81 -4.40 8.13
N LEU A 53 1.86 -4.53 7.22
CA LEU A 53 1.99 -4.02 5.84
C LEU A 53 2.18 -2.50 5.80
N THR A 54 1.48 -1.77 6.68
CA THR A 54 1.64 -0.32 6.76
C THR A 54 3.02 0.07 7.28
N ILE A 55 3.51 -0.61 8.31
CA ILE A 55 4.86 -0.38 8.83
C ILE A 55 5.88 -0.63 7.71
N ASN A 56 5.78 -1.77 7.04
CA ASN A 56 6.67 -2.12 5.93
C ASN A 56 6.61 -1.10 4.78
N ALA A 57 5.43 -0.58 4.45
CA ALA A 57 5.27 0.44 3.41
C ALA A 57 5.96 1.77 3.78
N VAL A 58 5.84 2.20 5.04
CA VAL A 58 6.49 3.43 5.53
C VAL A 58 8.01 3.24 5.61
N GLU A 59 8.48 2.09 6.11
CA GLU A 59 9.91 1.76 6.17
C GLU A 59 10.51 1.72 4.76
N THR A 60 9.81 1.08 3.82
CA THR A 60 10.22 1.04 2.41
C THR A 60 10.28 2.44 1.81
N ALA A 61 9.21 3.22 1.95
CA ALA A 61 9.17 4.60 1.46
C ALA A 61 10.32 5.46 2.01
N SER A 62 10.69 5.23 3.29
CA SER A 62 11.80 5.94 3.94
C SER A 62 13.19 5.47 3.50
N ALA A 63 13.30 4.22 3.04
CA ALA A 63 14.57 3.63 2.60
C ALA A 63 14.92 3.97 1.14
N TYR A 64 13.94 4.41 0.35
CA TYR A 64 14.14 4.73 -1.05
C TYR A 64 14.40 6.22 -1.26
N SER A 65 15.24 6.54 -2.25
CA SER A 65 15.54 7.92 -2.59
C SER A 65 14.39 8.54 -3.38
N PRO A 66 13.92 9.75 -3.03
CA PRO A 66 12.92 10.45 -3.83
C PRO A 66 13.48 11.00 -5.15
N ARG A 67 14.80 11.13 -5.22
CA ARG A 67 15.52 11.70 -6.35
C ARG A 67 16.88 11.02 -6.50
N ALA A 68 17.29 10.80 -7.74
CA ALA A 68 18.64 10.35 -8.08
C ALA A 68 19.25 11.28 -9.12
N ASN A 69 20.57 11.49 -9.06
CA ASN A 69 21.30 12.27 -10.01
C ASN A 69 22.65 11.65 -10.35
N ALA A 70 23.08 11.89 -11.57
CA ALA A 70 24.41 11.58 -12.08
C ALA A 70 24.89 12.70 -12.98
N ASN A 71 26.17 12.68 -13.32
CA ASN A 71 26.69 13.46 -14.41
C ASN A 71 26.06 12.94 -15.73
N TYR A 72 26.62 13.26 -16.85
CA TYR A 72 26.12 13.03 -18.21
C TYR A 72 25.74 11.57 -18.56
N LYS A 73 26.06 10.57 -17.72
CA LYS A 73 25.79 9.15 -18.01
C LYS A 73 25.29 8.42 -16.77
N ALA A 74 24.27 7.60 -16.92
CA ALA A 74 23.73 6.76 -15.86
C ALA A 74 23.20 5.42 -16.38
N GLU A 75 23.13 4.43 -15.51
CA GLU A 75 22.35 3.21 -15.72
C GLU A 75 21.16 3.17 -14.77
N VAL A 76 20.04 2.70 -15.30
CA VAL A 76 18.80 2.52 -14.58
C VAL A 76 18.36 1.06 -14.74
N LEU A 77 18.50 0.26 -13.68
CA LEU A 77 17.99 -1.10 -13.63
C LEU A 77 16.54 -1.07 -13.14
N PHE A 78 15.66 -1.75 -13.86
CA PHE A 78 14.24 -1.85 -13.53
C PHE A 78 13.94 -3.21 -12.92
N GLU A 79 13.54 -3.24 -11.66
CA GLU A 79 13.01 -4.42 -10.97
C GLU A 79 11.50 -4.25 -10.82
N LEU A 80 10.77 -4.60 -11.88
CA LEU A 80 9.33 -4.41 -12.01
C LEU A 80 8.62 -5.77 -12.03
N PRO A 81 7.46 -5.93 -11.35
CA PRO A 81 6.67 -7.15 -11.45
C PRO A 81 6.00 -7.26 -12.83
N ALA A 82 5.71 -8.49 -13.24
CA ALA A 82 5.14 -8.82 -14.55
C ALA A 82 3.74 -8.21 -14.84
N ARG A 83 3.14 -7.49 -13.89
CA ARG A 83 1.80 -6.90 -13.99
C ARG A 83 1.76 -5.38 -14.02
N LEU A 84 2.88 -4.75 -14.27
CA LEU A 84 2.92 -3.30 -14.38
C LEU A 84 2.33 -2.83 -15.69
N ASP A 85 1.39 -1.91 -15.59
CA ASP A 85 0.75 -1.32 -16.75
C ASP A 85 1.49 -0.06 -17.20
N GLU A 86 1.70 0.89 -16.31
CA GLU A 86 2.34 2.16 -16.65
C GLU A 86 3.43 2.53 -15.64
N PHE A 87 4.53 3.05 -16.17
CA PHE A 87 5.60 3.65 -15.39
C PHE A 87 5.82 5.08 -15.84
N SER A 88 5.92 6.00 -14.89
CA SER A 88 6.27 7.38 -15.19
C SER A 88 7.34 7.92 -14.25
N MET A 89 8.13 8.86 -14.77
CA MET A 89 9.17 9.55 -14.02
C MET A 89 9.38 10.95 -14.60
N GLU A 90 9.86 11.85 -13.79
CA GLU A 90 10.39 13.13 -14.25
C GLU A 90 11.87 13.01 -14.58
N LEU A 91 12.23 13.26 -15.83
CA LEU A 91 13.61 13.22 -16.31
C LEU A 91 14.08 14.64 -16.61
N THR A 92 15.16 15.05 -15.98
CA THR A 92 15.85 16.31 -16.21
C THR A 92 17.22 16.03 -16.81
N GLY A 93 17.53 16.70 -17.90
CA GLY A 93 18.85 16.73 -18.52
C GLY A 93 19.30 18.16 -18.77
N SER A 94 20.31 18.34 -19.62
CA SER A 94 20.95 19.63 -19.90
C SER A 94 20.04 20.69 -20.52
N ILE A 95 18.98 20.28 -21.25
CA ILE A 95 18.05 21.21 -21.93
C ILE A 95 16.86 21.55 -21.01
N GLY A 96 16.32 20.58 -20.29
CA GLY A 96 15.15 20.81 -19.45
C GLY A 96 14.61 19.54 -18.81
N THR A 97 13.40 19.65 -18.28
CA THR A 97 12.69 18.59 -17.54
C THR A 97 11.45 18.15 -18.31
N LYS A 98 11.22 16.84 -18.38
CA LYS A 98 10.03 16.24 -18.99
C LYS A 98 9.54 15.06 -18.19
N THR A 99 8.23 14.94 -18.03
CA THR A 99 7.60 13.69 -17.55
C THR A 99 7.62 12.66 -18.68
N ILE A 100 8.26 11.53 -18.41
CA ILE A 100 8.34 10.38 -19.31
C ILE A 100 7.37 9.34 -18.80
N THR A 101 6.48 8.86 -19.66
CA THR A 101 5.50 7.83 -19.35
C THR A 101 5.56 6.72 -20.37
N ALA A 102 5.56 5.46 -19.95
CA ALA A 102 5.57 4.31 -20.84
C ALA A 102 4.81 3.13 -20.28
N LEU A 103 4.11 2.42 -21.16
CA LEU A 103 3.53 1.10 -20.87
C LEU A 103 4.64 0.05 -20.95
N VAL A 104 4.97 -0.56 -19.79
CA VAL A 104 6.12 -1.49 -19.70
C VAL A 104 5.74 -2.96 -19.77
N ASN A 105 4.45 -3.28 -19.80
CA ASN A 105 3.92 -4.66 -19.85
C ASN A 105 3.91 -5.27 -21.26
N GLU A 106 3.63 -4.49 -22.31
CA GLU A 106 3.42 -4.95 -23.71
C GLU A 106 4.59 -4.66 -24.67
N GLY A 107 5.71 -4.26 -24.24
CA GLY A 107 6.85 -3.97 -25.12
C GLY A 107 8.14 -3.97 -24.34
N GLY A 108 8.01 -4.32 -23.05
CA GLY A 108 9.13 -4.27 -22.14
C GLY A 108 9.67 -2.84 -21.97
N LEU A 109 10.92 -2.77 -21.59
CA LEU A 109 11.60 -1.47 -21.39
C LEU A 109 11.92 -0.75 -22.72
N GLN A 110 11.72 -1.37 -23.88
CA GLN A 110 11.89 -0.66 -25.16
C GLN A 110 10.92 0.53 -25.27
N ASN A 111 9.69 0.39 -24.78
CA ASN A 111 8.73 1.50 -24.78
C ASN A 111 9.24 2.69 -23.93
N MET A 112 9.92 2.42 -22.82
CA MET A 112 10.54 3.46 -21.99
C MET A 112 11.70 4.14 -22.75
N VAL A 113 12.56 3.36 -23.40
CA VAL A 113 13.65 3.88 -24.24
C VAL A 113 13.09 4.79 -25.34
N ASP A 114 12.04 4.35 -26.03
CA ASP A 114 11.41 5.11 -27.11
C ASP A 114 10.77 6.41 -26.59
N ALA A 115 10.15 6.38 -25.42
CA ALA A 115 9.58 7.55 -24.77
C ALA A 115 10.66 8.57 -24.38
N ILE A 116 11.77 8.13 -23.78
CA ILE A 116 12.91 8.99 -23.44
C ILE A 116 13.50 9.62 -24.71
N ASN A 117 13.76 8.82 -25.74
CA ASN A 117 14.35 9.30 -26.99
C ASN A 117 13.42 10.27 -27.74
N SER A 118 12.11 10.09 -27.64
CA SER A 118 11.13 11.03 -28.19
C SER A 118 11.15 12.38 -27.48
N ALA A 119 11.53 12.41 -26.20
CA ALA A 119 11.66 13.61 -25.39
C ALA A 119 13.09 14.21 -25.40
N SER A 120 14.04 13.63 -26.14
CA SER A 120 15.44 14.04 -26.11
C SER A 120 15.67 15.50 -26.52
N SER A 121 14.86 16.03 -27.44
CA SER A 121 14.93 17.46 -27.85
C SER A 121 14.49 18.42 -26.72
N GLU A 122 13.74 17.94 -25.71
CA GLU A 122 13.28 18.73 -24.57
C GLU A 122 14.17 18.54 -23.34
N THR A 123 14.79 17.37 -23.22
CA THR A 123 15.63 17.02 -22.05
C THR A 123 17.13 17.11 -22.32
N GLY A 124 17.56 16.82 -23.54
CA GLY A 124 18.98 16.61 -23.86
C GLY A 124 19.48 15.20 -23.61
N THR A 125 18.61 14.33 -23.08
CA THR A 125 18.96 12.97 -22.66
C THR A 125 18.45 11.94 -23.66
N THR A 126 19.30 11.01 -24.03
CA THR A 126 18.98 9.83 -24.86
C THR A 126 19.09 8.54 -24.05
N ALA A 127 18.45 7.48 -24.52
CA ALA A 127 18.40 6.19 -23.83
C ALA A 127 18.73 5.04 -24.78
N SER A 128 19.32 3.98 -24.23
CA SER A 128 19.52 2.71 -24.93
C SER A 128 19.24 1.54 -23.97
N LEU A 129 18.58 0.49 -24.49
CA LEU A 129 18.33 -0.73 -23.74
C LEU A 129 19.57 -1.62 -23.73
N ASN A 130 20.00 -2.06 -22.57
CA ASN A 130 21.13 -2.99 -22.44
C ASN A 130 20.73 -4.42 -22.84
N ALA A 131 21.71 -5.26 -23.10
CA ALA A 131 21.50 -6.64 -23.56
C ALA A 131 20.77 -7.55 -22.55
N ASP A 132 20.72 -7.16 -21.28
CA ASP A 132 19.98 -7.85 -20.23
C ASP A 132 18.45 -7.67 -20.31
N GLY A 133 17.99 -6.71 -21.12
CA GLY A 133 16.59 -6.36 -21.29
C GLY A 133 15.93 -5.71 -20.07
N LYS A 134 16.72 -5.39 -19.04
CA LYS A 134 16.26 -4.82 -17.75
C LYS A 134 16.92 -3.49 -17.39
N THR A 135 18.04 -3.19 -17.98
CA THR A 135 18.82 -1.98 -17.72
C THR A 135 18.76 -1.03 -18.90
N ILE A 136 18.51 0.23 -18.62
CA ILE A 136 18.56 1.32 -19.59
C ILE A 136 19.79 2.17 -19.27
N THR A 137 20.61 2.43 -20.29
CA THR A 137 21.69 3.42 -20.20
C THR A 137 21.17 4.76 -20.69
N LEU A 138 21.32 5.79 -19.84
CA LEU A 138 21.01 7.19 -20.14
C LEU A 138 22.30 7.94 -20.49
N LEU A 139 22.23 8.81 -21.47
CA LEU A 139 23.32 9.69 -21.89
C LEU A 139 22.77 11.09 -22.15
N ASP A 140 23.36 12.09 -21.53
CA ASP A 140 23.09 13.49 -21.87
C ASP A 140 24.06 13.95 -22.95
N ASP A 141 23.52 14.41 -24.09
CA ASP A 141 24.29 14.72 -25.28
C ASP A 141 25.17 15.97 -25.12
N MET A 142 24.88 16.82 -24.15
CA MET A 142 25.63 18.04 -23.82
C MET A 142 26.52 17.88 -22.57
N ASN A 143 26.65 16.65 -22.08
CA ASN A 143 27.35 16.32 -20.84
C ASN A 143 26.81 17.06 -19.60
N GLY A 144 25.52 17.36 -19.58
CA GLY A 144 24.81 17.90 -18.43
C GLY A 144 24.41 16.85 -17.43
N ASP A 145 24.02 17.29 -16.22
CA ASP A 145 23.57 16.38 -15.19
C ASP A 145 22.23 15.72 -15.55
N ILE A 146 22.13 14.44 -15.30
CA ILE A 146 20.89 13.65 -15.44
C ILE A 146 20.26 13.53 -14.06
N THR A 147 18.99 13.89 -13.94
CA THR A 147 18.21 13.70 -12.73
C THR A 147 16.93 12.92 -13.02
N ILE A 148 16.58 11.99 -12.13
CA ILE A 148 15.30 11.32 -12.12
C ILE A 148 14.63 11.59 -10.77
N GLU A 149 13.35 11.94 -10.80
CA GLU A 149 12.51 12.14 -9.62
C GLU A 149 11.04 11.86 -9.94
N ASN A 150 10.16 11.96 -8.95
CA ASN A 150 8.71 11.81 -9.09
C ASN A 150 8.30 10.51 -9.82
N ILE A 151 8.84 9.37 -9.35
CA ILE A 151 8.48 8.06 -9.90
C ILE A 151 7.06 7.73 -9.53
N GLN A 152 6.27 7.33 -10.53
CA GLN A 152 4.93 6.78 -10.36
C GLN A 152 4.86 5.42 -11.06
N ILE A 153 4.30 4.44 -10.38
CA ILE A 153 4.20 3.07 -10.86
C ILE A 153 2.75 2.63 -10.73
N GLU A 154 2.00 2.59 -11.84
CA GLU A 154 0.61 2.17 -11.81
C GLU A 154 0.50 0.70 -11.43
N GLY A 155 -0.47 0.37 -10.58
CA GLY A 155 -0.74 -0.99 -10.14
C GLY A 155 0.06 -1.46 -8.93
N ILE A 156 0.97 -0.66 -8.35
CA ILE A 156 1.54 -1.00 -7.03
C ILE A 156 0.45 -0.95 -5.98
N ASN A 157 0.23 -2.07 -5.33
CA ASN A 157 -0.66 -2.14 -4.19
C ASN A 157 0.07 -2.87 -3.05
N SER A 158 0.40 -2.14 -1.98
CA SER A 158 1.07 -2.70 -0.80
C SER A 158 0.31 -3.86 -0.15
N ALA A 159 -0.99 -4.00 -0.43
CA ALA A 159 -1.80 -5.11 0.02
C ALA A 159 -1.66 -6.37 -0.84
N LEU A 160 -1.27 -6.23 -2.11
CA LEU A 160 -1.12 -7.34 -3.07
C LEU A 160 0.33 -7.76 -3.24
N ASP A 161 1.24 -6.80 -3.31
CA ASP A 161 2.63 -7.01 -3.64
C ASP A 161 3.50 -6.82 -2.40
N GLN A 162 3.96 -7.92 -1.82
CA GLN A 162 5.00 -7.90 -0.79
C GLN A 162 6.38 -7.58 -1.39
N VAL A 163 6.47 -7.57 -2.70
CA VAL A 163 7.67 -7.21 -3.45
C VAL A 163 7.48 -5.80 -3.98
N THR A 164 8.26 -4.90 -3.48
CA THR A 164 8.27 -3.50 -3.92
C THR A 164 8.88 -3.44 -5.31
N SER A 165 8.15 -2.87 -6.26
CA SER A 165 8.70 -2.47 -7.55
C SER A 165 9.60 -1.27 -7.33
N TYR A 166 10.78 -1.29 -7.90
CA TYR A 166 11.75 -0.21 -7.77
C TYR A 166 12.66 -0.11 -8.98
N ILE A 167 13.34 1.00 -9.10
CA ILE A 167 14.47 1.16 -9.99
C ILE A 167 15.75 1.36 -9.18
N GLU A 168 16.88 0.94 -9.74
CA GLU A 168 18.21 1.24 -9.22
C GLU A 168 18.93 2.16 -10.20
N PHE A 169 19.25 3.36 -9.73
CA PHE A 169 19.96 4.37 -10.50
C PHE A 169 21.42 4.45 -10.08
N THR A 170 22.33 4.37 -11.05
CA THR A 170 23.79 4.45 -10.82
C THR A 170 24.42 5.38 -11.85
N GLY A 171 25.09 6.42 -11.39
CA GLY A 171 25.88 7.29 -12.26
C GLY A 171 27.16 6.59 -12.73
N LEU A 172 27.52 6.80 -14.00
CA LEU A 172 28.69 6.21 -14.64
C LEU A 172 29.63 7.28 -15.19
N ASP A 173 30.90 6.91 -15.35
CA ASP A 173 31.86 7.66 -16.17
C ASP A 173 31.85 7.19 -17.62
N ALA A 174 32.77 7.73 -18.44
CA ALA A 174 32.92 7.38 -19.86
C ALA A 174 33.22 5.88 -20.08
N ASP A 175 33.99 5.30 -19.17
CA ASP A 175 34.42 3.90 -19.23
C ASP A 175 33.36 2.93 -18.65
N GLY A 176 32.22 3.46 -18.16
CA GLY A 176 31.15 2.68 -17.57
C GLY A 176 31.39 2.29 -16.09
N VAL A 177 32.31 2.97 -15.43
CA VAL A 177 32.57 2.75 -14.01
C VAL A 177 31.64 3.60 -13.16
N ALA A 178 31.08 3.02 -12.10
CA ALA A 178 30.16 3.72 -11.21
C ALA A 178 30.83 4.93 -10.51
N THR A 179 30.22 6.10 -10.67
CA THR A 179 30.67 7.36 -10.05
C THR A 179 29.83 7.72 -8.84
N THR A 180 28.65 7.16 -8.71
CA THR A 180 27.76 7.36 -7.56
C THR A 180 27.42 6.02 -6.90
N LYS A 181 26.97 6.07 -5.65
CA LYS A 181 26.31 4.89 -5.06
C LYS A 181 25.00 4.64 -5.77
N THR A 182 24.66 3.38 -5.98
CA THR A 182 23.34 2.99 -6.48
C THR A 182 22.26 3.51 -5.55
N GLN A 183 21.31 4.22 -6.11
CA GLN A 183 20.15 4.78 -5.42
C GLN A 183 18.93 3.99 -5.83
N LYS A 184 18.19 3.47 -4.85
CA LYS A 184 16.91 2.79 -5.09
C LYS A 184 15.79 3.81 -5.02
N MET A 185 14.87 3.74 -5.97
CA MET A 185 13.71 4.63 -6.06
C MET A 185 12.44 3.83 -6.34
N THR A 186 11.34 4.25 -5.78
CA THR A 186 10.01 3.64 -5.95
C THR A 186 8.92 4.69 -5.87
N ASP A 187 7.68 4.30 -6.19
CA ASP A 187 6.49 5.11 -5.92
C ASP A 187 6.14 5.04 -4.42
N ALA A 188 6.79 5.88 -3.64
CA ALA A 188 6.59 5.94 -2.19
C ALA A 188 5.18 6.43 -1.82
N ASP A 189 4.62 7.34 -2.60
CA ASP A 189 3.31 7.95 -2.34
C ASP A 189 2.19 6.91 -2.51
N GLN A 190 2.25 6.08 -3.53
CA GLN A 190 1.26 5.03 -3.75
C GLN A 190 1.35 3.95 -2.66
N LEU A 191 2.57 3.53 -2.26
CA LEU A 191 2.76 2.57 -1.17
C LEU A 191 2.12 3.04 0.13
N VAL A 192 2.36 4.28 0.52
CA VAL A 192 1.81 4.88 1.74
C VAL A 192 0.30 5.08 1.61
N SER A 193 -0.18 5.62 0.50
CA SER A 193 -1.61 5.91 0.28
C SER A 193 -2.46 4.64 0.30
N SER A 194 -2.01 3.55 -0.33
CA SER A 194 -2.72 2.27 -0.30
C SER A 194 -2.77 1.66 1.11
N SER A 195 -1.70 1.84 1.88
CA SER A 195 -1.64 1.39 3.28
C SER A 195 -2.58 2.18 4.18
N ILE A 196 -2.67 3.50 4.00
CA ILE A 196 -3.63 4.36 4.72
C ILE A 196 -5.07 3.92 4.41
N GLY A 197 -5.38 3.63 3.14
CA GLY A 197 -6.68 3.12 2.73
C GLY A 197 -7.06 1.82 3.44
N ASN A 198 -6.12 0.90 3.59
CA ASN A 198 -6.34 -0.35 4.33
C ASN A 198 -6.53 -0.13 5.84
N ILE A 199 -5.78 0.78 6.45
CA ILE A 199 -6.01 1.18 7.86
C ILE A 199 -7.40 1.79 8.03
N GLN A 200 -7.85 2.66 7.13
CA GLN A 200 -9.18 3.24 7.21
C GLN A 200 -10.28 2.16 7.19
N ARG A 201 -10.17 1.16 6.33
CA ARG A 201 -11.09 0.00 6.31
C ARG A 201 -11.06 -0.80 7.60
N ALA A 202 -9.89 -0.93 8.21
CA ALA A 202 -9.76 -1.57 9.52
C ALA A 202 -10.48 -0.78 10.62
N ILE A 203 -10.34 0.54 10.64
CA ILE A 203 -11.04 1.44 11.57
C ILE A 203 -12.55 1.36 11.36
N ASP A 204 -13.02 1.36 10.11
CA ASP A 204 -14.43 1.25 9.77
C ASP A 204 -15.02 -0.08 10.26
N ASN A 205 -14.32 -1.20 10.05
CA ASN A 205 -14.73 -2.50 10.56
C ASN A 205 -14.81 -2.50 12.10
N MET A 206 -13.82 -1.94 12.78
CA MET A 206 -13.83 -1.82 14.25
C MET A 206 -15.00 -0.96 14.73
N SER A 207 -15.31 0.12 14.02
CA SER A 207 -16.44 0.99 14.32
C SER A 207 -17.79 0.27 14.18
N LEU A 208 -17.95 -0.55 13.15
CA LEU A 208 -19.12 -1.40 12.97
C LEU A 208 -19.27 -2.41 14.12
N GLN A 209 -18.19 -3.05 14.54
CA GLN A 209 -18.22 -3.99 15.67
C GLN A 209 -18.56 -3.29 16.99
N ARG A 210 -18.04 -2.08 17.22
CA ARG A 210 -18.41 -1.26 18.39
C ARG A 210 -19.89 -0.87 18.37
N ALA A 211 -20.40 -0.46 17.21
CA ALA A 211 -21.82 -0.10 17.06
C ALA A 211 -22.72 -1.32 17.34
N TYR A 212 -22.34 -2.50 16.85
CA TYR A 212 -23.03 -3.75 17.12
C TYR A 212 -23.10 -4.04 18.64
N VAL A 213 -21.96 -4.00 19.33
CA VAL A 213 -21.87 -4.22 20.78
C VAL A 213 -22.70 -3.17 21.54
N GLY A 214 -22.60 -1.89 21.13
CA GLY A 214 -23.40 -0.81 21.71
C GLY A 214 -24.91 -1.04 21.57
N GLY A 215 -25.34 -1.54 20.41
CA GLY A 215 -26.75 -1.94 20.18
C GLY A 215 -27.20 -3.09 21.08
N GLN A 216 -26.36 -4.10 21.31
CA GLN A 216 -26.68 -5.20 22.25
C GLN A 216 -26.77 -4.70 23.70
N LEU A 217 -25.85 -3.81 24.09
CA LEU A 217 -25.87 -3.21 25.43
C LEU A 217 -27.13 -2.35 25.65
N SER A 218 -27.51 -1.54 24.65
CA SER A 218 -28.73 -0.72 24.71
C SER A 218 -29.99 -1.59 24.85
N LYS A 219 -30.08 -2.70 24.10
CA LYS A 219 -31.18 -3.67 24.25
C LYS A 219 -31.23 -4.25 25.66
N ALA A 220 -30.08 -4.62 26.22
CA ALA A 220 -30.00 -5.15 27.59
C ALA A 220 -30.45 -4.12 28.64
N ALA A 221 -30.02 -2.86 28.52
CA ALA A 221 -30.41 -1.76 29.40
C ALA A 221 -31.93 -1.51 29.36
N THR A 222 -32.49 -1.38 28.14
CA THR A 222 -33.94 -1.22 27.97
C THR A 222 -34.75 -2.35 28.61
N GLN A 223 -34.28 -3.59 28.45
CA GLN A 223 -34.97 -4.74 29.06
C GLN A 223 -34.86 -4.75 30.59
N LEU A 224 -33.73 -4.31 31.13
CA LEU A 224 -33.56 -4.16 32.58
C LEU A 224 -34.57 -3.14 33.14
N ASP A 225 -34.77 -2.02 32.48
CA ASP A 225 -35.73 -1.00 32.85
C ASP A 225 -37.17 -1.55 32.81
N VAL A 226 -37.52 -2.33 31.79
CA VAL A 226 -38.84 -2.99 31.70
C VAL A 226 -39.06 -3.98 32.84
N VAL A 227 -38.06 -4.80 33.14
CA VAL A 227 -38.15 -5.76 34.27
C VAL A 227 -38.26 -5.03 35.60
N GLY A 228 -37.51 -3.95 35.79
CA GLY A 228 -37.59 -3.09 36.99
C GLY A 228 -38.97 -2.46 37.15
N ALA A 229 -39.56 -1.93 36.09
CA ALA A 229 -40.91 -1.36 36.12
C ALA A 229 -41.99 -2.43 36.46
N ARG A 230 -41.85 -3.64 35.84
CA ARG A 230 -42.78 -4.77 36.15
C ARG A 230 -42.68 -5.22 37.60
N LYS A 231 -41.45 -5.34 38.14
CA LYS A 231 -41.24 -5.67 39.53
C LYS A 231 -41.91 -4.67 40.46
N LEU A 232 -41.72 -3.36 40.21
CA LEU A 232 -42.34 -2.30 41.00
C LEU A 232 -43.87 -2.36 40.94
N ALA A 233 -44.46 -2.67 39.81
CA ALA A 233 -45.91 -2.84 39.65
C ALA A 233 -46.40 -4.04 40.47
N ILE A 234 -45.74 -5.19 40.42
CA ILE A 234 -46.09 -6.37 41.19
C ILE A 234 -45.98 -6.10 42.70
N ASP A 235 -44.88 -5.49 43.16
CA ASP A 235 -44.69 -5.14 44.58
C ASP A 235 -45.79 -4.22 45.11
N LYS A 236 -46.31 -3.34 44.25
CA LYS A 236 -47.43 -2.43 44.57
C LYS A 236 -48.80 -3.14 44.64
N ASP A 237 -48.97 -4.15 43.75
CA ASP A 237 -50.26 -4.90 43.71
C ASP A 237 -50.36 -5.92 44.87
N VAL A 238 -49.24 -6.29 45.48
CA VAL A 238 -49.19 -7.26 46.62
C VAL A 238 -49.18 -6.57 48.01
N SER A 239 -48.98 -5.26 48.06
CA SER A 239 -48.97 -4.46 49.29
C SER A 239 -50.34 -3.81 49.54
#